data_e13499cdb447b427d2403ccf2fffe226
#
_entry.id   e13499cdb447b427d2403ccf2fffe226
#
_cell.length_a   1.000
_cell.length_b   1.000
_cell.length_c   1.000
_cell.angle_alpha   90.00
_cell.angle_beta   90.00
_cell.angle_gamma   90.00
#
_symmetry.space_group_name_H-M   'P 1'
#
loop_
_entity.id
_entity.type
_entity.pdbx_description
1 polymer ?
#
loop_
_entity_poly.entity_id
_entity_poly.type
_entity_poly.pdbx_seq_one_letter_code
_entity_poly.pdbx_strand_id
1 'polypeptide(L)'
;TMRDVLEIARAFATQDPDGNGKNDTYGLGVNKGLIAENNLPYAVLDGFFNSYHAYPSIWITDEDGKLAYGGIQPEMKDALADLQKLYAEGVIDPEFGVKDAVKVSENVNAGKVGMFYGYFWNCSSGWLQDGKMNDPSIDWIAVPILSIDDEPAKAMVPFATTYYTVVSMDCANPEAAVKMYNLVLEKMFGETAQPEVYNSTPENLAVFN
;
A
#
# COMPACT_ATOMS: atom_id res chain seq x y z
N THR A 1 -12.79 13.42 -2.43
CA THR A 1 -11.55 14.10 -2.87
C THR A 1 -10.42 13.84 -1.90
N MET A 2 -9.18 14.07 -2.31
CA MET A 2 -8.02 13.98 -1.41
C MET A 2 -8.11 14.99 -0.27
N ARG A 3 -8.77 16.13 -0.45
CA ARG A 3 -9.00 17.11 0.62
C ARG A 3 -9.82 16.52 1.76
N ASP A 4 -10.86 15.74 1.44
CA ASP A 4 -11.66 15.04 2.45
C ASP A 4 -10.82 14.01 3.22
N VAL A 5 -9.90 13.32 2.52
CA VAL A 5 -8.95 12.38 3.16
C VAL A 5 -8.05 13.09 4.16
N LEU A 6 -7.54 14.29 3.83
CA LEU A 6 -6.73 15.09 4.75
C LEU A 6 -7.53 15.53 6.00
N GLU A 7 -8.80 15.91 5.83
CA GLU A 7 -9.69 16.27 6.94
C GLU A 7 -10.01 15.07 7.83
N ILE A 8 -10.30 13.91 7.23
CA ILE A 8 -10.53 12.66 7.97
C ILE A 8 -9.27 12.28 8.75
N ALA A 9 -8.08 12.38 8.16
CA ALA A 9 -6.82 12.13 8.85
C ALA A 9 -6.65 13.03 10.08
N ARG A 10 -6.97 14.33 9.96
CA ARG A 10 -6.96 15.25 11.10
C ARG A 10 -7.96 14.88 12.16
N ALA A 11 -9.17 14.48 11.75
CA ALA A 11 -10.21 14.04 12.69
C ALA A 11 -9.74 12.84 13.52
N PHE A 12 -9.14 11.83 12.90
CA PHE A 12 -8.57 10.69 13.61
C PHE A 12 -7.49 11.07 14.62
N ALA A 13 -6.67 12.07 14.31
CA ALA A 13 -5.60 12.50 15.20
C ALA A 13 -6.07 13.41 16.35
N THR A 14 -7.23 14.07 16.24
CA THR A 14 -7.61 15.15 17.16
C THR A 14 -8.93 14.96 17.87
N GLN A 15 -9.77 14.00 17.45
CA GLN A 15 -11.15 13.85 17.96
C GLN A 15 -11.34 12.62 18.84
N ASP A 16 -10.24 12.03 19.36
CA ASP A 16 -10.29 10.90 20.29
C ASP A 16 -11.23 9.77 19.76
N PRO A 17 -10.95 9.18 18.60
CA PRO A 17 -11.88 8.26 17.95
C PRO A 17 -12.10 6.95 18.72
N ASP A 18 -11.17 6.56 19.60
CA ASP A 18 -11.28 5.41 20.48
C ASP A 18 -11.95 5.72 21.83
N GLY A 19 -12.27 7.00 22.10
CA GLY A 19 -13.01 7.45 23.28
C GLY A 19 -12.26 7.25 24.60
N ASN A 20 -10.92 7.14 24.56
CA ASN A 20 -10.12 6.86 25.76
C ASN A 20 -9.73 8.13 26.55
N GLY A 21 -10.10 9.31 26.07
CA GLY A 21 -9.82 10.63 26.68
C GLY A 21 -8.38 11.09 26.48
N LYS A 22 -7.63 10.48 25.57
CA LYS A 22 -6.24 10.83 25.27
C LYS A 22 -6.10 11.15 23.78
N ASN A 23 -5.13 12.00 23.48
CA ASN A 23 -4.75 12.29 22.09
C ASN A 23 -3.54 11.42 21.72
N ASP A 24 -3.76 10.11 21.54
CA ASP A 24 -2.71 9.10 21.29
C ASP A 24 -2.97 8.27 20.01
N THR A 25 -3.83 8.78 19.13
CA THR A 25 -4.10 8.23 17.79
C THR A 25 -3.47 9.08 16.70
N TYR A 26 -3.07 8.45 15.62
CA TYR A 26 -2.52 9.08 14.41
C TYR A 26 -3.49 8.96 13.26
N GLY A 27 -3.62 10.01 12.47
CA GLY A 27 -4.50 10.01 11.31
C GLY A 27 -3.96 9.19 10.15
N LEU A 28 -2.66 9.34 9.87
CA LEU A 28 -1.99 8.67 8.75
C LEU A 28 -0.79 7.86 9.23
N GLY A 29 -0.86 6.54 9.05
CA GLY A 29 0.24 5.63 9.28
C GLY A 29 1.29 5.75 8.18
N VAL A 30 2.55 5.98 8.59
CA VAL A 30 3.70 6.12 7.69
C VAL A 30 4.87 5.35 8.27
N ASN A 31 5.57 4.57 7.44
CA ASN A 31 6.81 3.91 7.83
C ASN A 31 8.04 4.69 7.32
N LYS A 32 9.21 4.40 7.87
CA LYS A 32 10.48 5.06 7.54
C LYS A 32 10.92 4.93 6.07
N GLY A 33 10.39 3.95 5.35
CA GLY A 33 10.71 3.71 3.93
C GLY A 33 10.05 4.70 2.99
N LEU A 34 8.98 5.38 3.41
CA LEU A 34 8.19 6.38 2.70
C LEU A 34 7.57 5.90 1.38
N ILE A 35 8.35 5.29 0.52
CA ILE A 35 7.97 4.81 -0.82
C ILE A 35 8.08 3.28 -0.85
N ALA A 36 7.21 2.61 -1.59
CA ALA A 36 7.21 1.16 -1.72
C ALA A 36 8.49 0.68 -2.43
N GLU A 37 9.45 0.25 -1.64
CA GLU A 37 10.64 -0.45 -2.11
C GLU A 37 10.55 -1.92 -1.69
N ASN A 38 11.02 -2.83 -2.53
CA ASN A 38 11.22 -4.25 -2.21
C ASN A 38 9.97 -4.99 -1.69
N ASN A 39 8.80 -4.73 -2.26
CA ASN A 39 7.55 -5.49 -2.00
C ASN A 39 6.97 -5.42 -0.59
N LEU A 40 7.28 -4.41 0.20
CA LEU A 40 6.62 -4.17 1.49
C LEU A 40 5.78 -2.88 1.44
N PRO A 41 4.59 -2.91 0.83
CA PRO A 41 3.78 -1.71 0.54
C PRO A 41 2.80 -1.41 1.68
N TYR A 42 3.26 -1.43 2.90
CA TYR A 42 2.43 -1.17 4.06
C TYR A 42 2.80 0.18 4.67
N ALA A 43 1.81 1.07 4.80
CA ALA A 43 1.98 2.40 5.36
C ALA A 43 3.09 3.20 4.65
N VAL A 44 3.08 3.15 3.33
CA VAL A 44 3.92 3.93 2.42
C VAL A 44 3.13 5.09 1.84
N LEU A 45 3.81 6.06 1.23
CA LEU A 45 3.19 7.28 0.73
C LEU A 45 2.93 7.30 -0.78
N ASP A 46 3.13 6.18 -1.48
CA ASP A 46 2.91 6.10 -2.93
C ASP A 46 1.51 6.58 -3.31
N GLY A 47 0.47 6.08 -2.64
CA GLY A 47 -0.90 6.51 -2.88
C GLY A 47 -1.14 7.97 -2.53
N PHE A 48 -0.48 8.49 -1.51
CA PHE A 48 -0.52 9.90 -1.16
C PHE A 48 0.05 10.77 -2.28
N PHE A 49 1.25 10.46 -2.75
CA PHE A 49 1.87 11.19 -3.86
C PHE A 49 1.06 11.08 -5.15
N ASN A 50 0.55 9.88 -5.45
CA ASN A 50 -0.27 9.66 -6.65
C ASN A 50 -1.57 10.47 -6.63
N SER A 51 -2.11 10.80 -5.45
CA SER A 51 -3.26 11.70 -5.29
C SER A 51 -2.98 13.14 -5.77
N TYR A 52 -1.71 13.54 -5.79
CA TYR A 52 -1.22 14.83 -6.28
C TYR A 52 -0.63 14.72 -7.70
N HIS A 53 -0.79 13.59 -8.40
CA HIS A 53 -0.12 13.31 -9.68
C HIS A 53 1.40 13.32 -9.59
N ALA A 54 1.94 13.12 -8.39
CA ALA A 54 3.37 13.04 -8.12
C ALA A 54 3.85 11.59 -8.13
N TYR A 55 5.01 11.33 -8.73
CA TYR A 55 5.54 9.99 -8.97
C TYR A 55 7.00 9.88 -8.55
N PRO A 56 7.31 9.86 -7.25
CA PRO A 56 8.66 10.14 -6.72
C PRO A 56 9.76 9.17 -7.14
N SER A 57 9.46 7.94 -7.51
CA SER A 57 10.47 6.89 -7.71
C SER A 57 10.57 6.37 -9.14
N ILE A 58 9.82 6.96 -10.08
CA ILE A 58 9.81 6.50 -11.47
C ILE A 58 10.14 7.64 -12.45
N TRP A 59 10.51 7.26 -13.67
CA TRP A 59 10.59 8.15 -14.81
C TRP A 59 9.23 8.22 -15.49
N ILE A 60 8.78 9.41 -15.78
CA ILE A 60 7.51 9.70 -16.45
C ILE A 60 7.77 10.38 -17.79
N THR A 61 6.76 10.41 -18.64
CA THR A 61 6.78 11.22 -19.85
C THR A 61 6.17 12.59 -19.51
N ASP A 62 6.92 13.66 -19.72
CA ASP A 62 6.46 15.03 -19.52
C ASP A 62 5.51 15.50 -20.65
N GLU A 63 5.02 16.73 -20.56
CA GLU A 63 4.12 17.33 -21.54
C GLU A 63 4.73 17.44 -22.95
N ASP A 64 6.05 17.53 -23.05
CA ASP A 64 6.80 17.54 -24.32
C ASP A 64 7.05 16.14 -24.89
N GLY A 65 6.63 15.08 -24.21
CA GLY A 65 6.88 13.69 -24.58
C GLY A 65 8.29 13.20 -24.27
N LYS A 66 9.04 13.91 -23.39
CA LYS A 66 10.39 13.53 -22.97
C LYS A 66 10.37 12.82 -21.64
N LEU A 67 11.37 11.98 -21.40
CA LEU A 67 11.55 11.35 -20.09
C LEU A 67 12.00 12.39 -19.05
N ALA A 68 11.27 12.46 -17.95
CA ALA A 68 11.57 13.29 -16.80
C ALA A 68 11.51 12.44 -15.52
N TYR A 69 12.36 12.73 -14.54
CA TYR A 69 12.30 12.04 -13.27
C TYR A 69 11.15 12.58 -12.43
N GLY A 70 10.22 11.71 -12.02
CA GLY A 70 8.99 12.10 -11.34
C GLY A 70 9.23 12.76 -9.97
N GLY A 71 10.31 12.41 -9.28
CA GLY A 71 10.64 12.94 -7.95
C GLY A 71 11.03 14.43 -7.90
N ILE A 72 11.24 15.08 -9.05
CA ILE A 72 11.58 16.51 -9.13
C ILE A 72 10.52 17.34 -9.86
N GLN A 73 9.36 16.74 -10.15
CA GLN A 73 8.27 17.46 -10.82
C GLN A 73 7.57 18.44 -9.87
N PRO A 74 6.91 19.49 -10.39
CA PRO A 74 6.25 20.50 -9.57
C PRO A 74 5.23 19.95 -8.56
N GLU A 75 4.49 18.90 -8.92
CA GLU A 75 3.46 18.25 -8.13
C GLU A 75 4.00 17.69 -6.80
N MET A 76 5.28 17.29 -6.79
CA MET A 76 5.98 16.86 -5.58
C MET A 76 6.01 17.93 -4.50
N LYS A 77 6.11 19.20 -4.88
CA LYS A 77 6.17 20.31 -3.93
C LYS A 77 4.88 20.45 -3.14
N ASP A 78 3.73 20.33 -3.81
CA ASP A 78 2.42 20.47 -3.17
C ASP A 78 2.13 19.28 -2.27
N ALA A 79 2.43 18.07 -2.71
CA ALA A 79 2.32 16.86 -1.91
C ALA A 79 3.19 16.94 -0.64
N LEU A 80 4.44 17.35 -0.77
CA LEU A 80 5.37 17.51 0.37
C LEU A 80 4.93 18.64 1.32
N ALA A 81 4.34 19.73 0.80
CA ALA A 81 3.83 20.82 1.63
C ALA A 81 2.67 20.36 2.52
N ASP A 82 1.77 19.53 2.00
CA ASP A 82 0.67 19.01 2.81
C ASP A 82 1.14 17.90 3.77
N LEU A 83 2.10 17.05 3.39
CA LEU A 83 2.75 16.12 4.33
C LEU A 83 3.44 16.87 5.48
N GLN A 84 4.13 17.96 5.20
CA GLN A 84 4.76 18.80 6.22
C GLN A 84 3.73 19.35 7.21
N LYS A 85 2.58 19.81 6.72
CA LYS A 85 1.47 20.28 7.57
C LYS A 85 0.94 19.16 8.45
N LEU A 86 0.61 18.00 7.87
CA LEU A 86 0.12 16.84 8.61
C LEU A 86 1.10 16.41 9.72
N TYR A 87 2.40 16.44 9.42
CA TYR A 87 3.43 16.14 10.43
C TYR A 87 3.46 17.19 11.55
N ALA A 88 3.45 18.48 11.20
CA ALA A 88 3.46 19.57 12.17
C ALA A 88 2.19 19.60 13.04
N GLU A 89 1.07 19.16 12.51
CA GLU A 89 -0.22 19.04 13.21
C GLU A 89 -0.32 17.76 14.07
N GLY A 90 0.69 16.87 14.04
CA GLY A 90 0.69 15.61 14.80
C GLY A 90 -0.21 14.51 14.20
N VAL A 91 -0.65 14.68 12.97
CA VAL A 91 -1.46 13.69 12.25
C VAL A 91 -0.63 12.46 11.86
N ILE A 92 0.66 12.64 11.63
CA ILE A 92 1.64 11.59 11.39
C ILE A 92 2.45 11.37 12.67
N ASP A 93 2.73 10.12 13.02
CA ASP A 93 3.58 9.74 14.13
C ASP A 93 4.95 10.46 14.04
N PRO A 94 5.34 11.27 15.02
CA PRO A 94 6.62 11.99 14.97
C PRO A 94 7.85 11.08 14.92
N GLU A 95 7.69 9.83 15.33
CA GLU A 95 8.75 8.80 15.28
C GLU A 95 8.72 7.95 14.00
N PHE A 96 7.92 8.31 12.99
CA PHE A 96 7.79 7.50 11.76
C PHE A 96 9.16 7.18 11.12
N GLY A 97 10.11 8.12 11.19
CA GLY A 97 11.43 7.98 10.57
C GLY A 97 12.31 6.87 11.16
N VAL A 98 11.95 6.29 12.31
CA VAL A 98 12.63 5.14 12.94
C VAL A 98 11.76 3.88 12.96
N LYS A 99 10.48 3.98 12.60
CA LYS A 99 9.54 2.85 12.57
C LYS A 99 9.51 2.21 11.20
N ASP A 100 9.81 0.92 11.13
CA ASP A 100 9.57 0.11 9.94
C ASP A 100 8.08 -0.29 9.85
N ALA A 101 7.72 -1.01 8.77
CA ALA A 101 6.36 -1.45 8.54
C ALA A 101 5.79 -2.30 9.70
N VAL A 102 6.63 -3.14 10.34
CA VAL A 102 6.21 -3.98 11.48
C VAL A 102 5.84 -3.13 12.68
N LYS A 103 6.61 -2.10 12.98
CA LYS A 103 6.31 -1.16 14.07
C LYS A 103 5.05 -0.34 13.82
N VAL A 104 4.79 0.02 12.57
CA VAL A 104 3.52 0.68 12.21
C VAL A 104 2.35 -0.29 12.37
N SER A 105 2.52 -1.58 12.02
CA SER A 105 1.45 -2.57 12.20
C SER A 105 1.05 -2.76 13.67
N GLU A 106 1.98 -2.65 14.60
CA GLU A 106 1.66 -2.68 16.03
C GLU A 106 0.68 -1.56 16.41
N ASN A 107 0.86 -0.34 15.87
CA ASN A 107 -0.05 0.77 16.07
C ASN A 107 -1.41 0.57 15.38
N VAL A 108 -1.42 0.00 14.17
CA VAL A 108 -2.66 -0.36 13.45
C VAL A 108 -3.46 -1.38 14.26
N ASN A 109 -2.80 -2.45 14.74
CA ASN A 109 -3.43 -3.51 15.52
C ASN A 109 -3.90 -3.05 16.91
N ALA A 110 -3.30 -1.97 17.43
CA ALA A 110 -3.70 -1.33 18.69
C ALA A 110 -4.81 -0.27 18.50
N GLY A 111 -5.36 -0.11 17.29
CA GLY A 111 -6.39 0.89 17.01
C GLY A 111 -5.90 2.33 17.00
N LYS A 112 -4.58 2.56 16.95
CA LYS A 112 -3.96 3.89 17.06
C LYS A 112 -3.71 4.60 15.73
N VAL A 113 -4.10 3.98 14.61
CA VAL A 113 -3.92 4.54 13.27
C VAL A 113 -5.26 4.55 12.54
N GLY A 114 -5.68 5.72 12.07
CA GLY A 114 -6.96 5.90 11.40
C GLY A 114 -6.96 5.45 9.94
N MET A 115 -5.87 5.65 9.23
CA MET A 115 -5.72 5.25 7.83
C MET A 115 -4.27 4.98 7.46
N PHE A 116 -4.06 4.20 6.40
CA PHE A 116 -2.75 4.05 5.74
C PHE A 116 -2.94 3.65 4.28
N TYR A 117 -1.94 3.91 3.46
CA TYR A 117 -1.88 3.42 2.09
C TYR A 117 -1.26 2.03 2.05
N GLY A 118 -1.81 1.17 1.21
CA GLY A 118 -1.33 -0.19 1.04
C GLY A 118 -1.91 -0.84 -0.22
N TYR A 119 -1.61 -2.12 -0.44
CA TYR A 119 -2.13 -2.86 -1.58
C TYR A 119 -3.52 -3.45 -1.30
N PHE A 120 -4.24 -3.82 -2.37
CA PHE A 120 -5.60 -4.34 -2.28
C PHE A 120 -5.73 -5.60 -1.40
N TRP A 121 -4.70 -6.44 -1.34
CA TRP A 121 -4.72 -7.65 -0.51
C TRP A 121 -4.60 -7.40 1.00
N ASN A 122 -4.29 -6.17 1.42
CA ASN A 122 -4.28 -5.82 2.84
C ASN A 122 -5.66 -6.03 3.52
N CYS A 123 -6.74 -5.98 2.73
CA CYS A 123 -8.09 -6.24 3.24
C CYS A 123 -8.34 -7.72 3.57
N SER A 124 -7.61 -8.63 2.92
CA SER A 124 -7.81 -10.08 3.06
C SER A 124 -6.71 -10.79 3.85
N SER A 125 -5.62 -10.11 4.18
CA SER A 125 -4.50 -10.72 4.90
C SER A 125 -3.66 -9.68 5.66
N GLY A 126 -2.94 -10.14 6.68
CA GLY A 126 -2.00 -9.31 7.43
C GLY A 126 -2.67 -8.34 8.40
N TRP A 127 -2.18 -7.13 8.50
CA TRP A 127 -2.45 -6.18 9.58
C TRP A 127 -3.93 -5.96 9.91
N LEU A 128 -4.79 -5.84 8.91
CA LEU A 128 -6.21 -5.58 9.15
C LEU A 128 -6.92 -6.81 9.75
N GLN A 129 -6.54 -8.00 9.35
CA GLN A 129 -7.05 -9.23 9.96
C GLN A 129 -6.52 -9.39 11.39
N ASP A 130 -5.25 -9.15 11.62
CA ASP A 130 -4.64 -9.24 12.95
C ASP A 130 -5.29 -8.24 13.92
N GLY A 131 -5.52 -7.01 13.48
CA GLY A 131 -6.27 -6.00 14.24
C GLY A 131 -7.68 -6.44 14.59
N LYS A 132 -8.41 -7.00 13.61
CA LYS A 132 -9.78 -7.48 13.81
C LYS A 132 -9.86 -8.73 14.70
N MET A 133 -8.83 -9.57 14.71
CA MET A 133 -8.75 -10.69 15.66
C MET A 133 -8.54 -10.21 17.10
N ASN A 134 -7.80 -9.12 17.29
CA ASN A 134 -7.58 -8.51 18.61
C ASN A 134 -8.79 -7.74 19.11
N ASP A 135 -9.45 -7.01 18.21
CA ASP A 135 -10.68 -6.26 18.49
C ASP A 135 -11.69 -6.46 17.35
N PRO A 136 -12.71 -7.32 17.52
CA PRO A 136 -13.74 -7.57 16.51
C PRO A 136 -14.61 -6.36 16.17
N SER A 137 -14.59 -5.30 16.98
CA SER A 137 -15.35 -4.07 16.72
C SER A 137 -14.70 -3.18 15.64
N ILE A 138 -13.40 -3.39 15.36
CA ILE A 138 -12.70 -2.65 14.30
C ILE A 138 -13.33 -2.98 12.94
N ASP A 139 -13.69 -1.93 12.20
CA ASP A 139 -14.21 -2.03 10.84
C ASP A 139 -13.38 -1.15 9.90
N TRP A 140 -12.69 -1.80 8.96
CA TRP A 140 -11.87 -1.14 7.96
C TRP A 140 -12.58 -1.10 6.61
N ILE A 141 -12.54 0.05 5.96
CA ILE A 141 -13.04 0.21 4.59
C ILE A 141 -11.88 0.45 3.62
N ALA A 142 -11.96 -0.16 2.44
CA ALA A 142 -11.05 0.12 1.35
C ALA A 142 -11.60 1.30 0.53
N VAL A 143 -10.75 2.29 0.29
CA VAL A 143 -11.08 3.48 -0.49
C VAL A 143 -10.09 3.58 -1.65
N PRO A 144 -10.52 3.84 -2.90
CA PRO A 144 -9.59 4.07 -4.00
C PRO A 144 -8.74 5.31 -3.74
N ILE A 145 -7.59 5.43 -4.42
CA ILE A 145 -6.78 6.64 -4.36
C ILE A 145 -7.60 7.80 -4.92
N LEU A 146 -7.87 8.80 -4.10
CA LEU A 146 -8.65 9.97 -4.45
C LEU A 146 -7.73 11.10 -4.92
N SER A 147 -8.14 11.84 -5.94
CA SER A 147 -7.35 12.95 -6.48
C SER A 147 -7.52 14.23 -5.66
N ILE A 148 -6.50 15.09 -5.72
CA ILE A 148 -6.51 16.44 -5.15
C ILE A 148 -7.35 17.41 -6.00
N ASP A 149 -7.55 17.08 -7.25
CA ASP A 149 -8.29 17.84 -8.27
C ASP A 149 -9.34 16.98 -8.99
N ASP A 150 -9.85 17.44 -10.13
CA ASP A 150 -10.88 16.77 -10.92
C ASP A 150 -10.32 15.67 -11.85
N GLU A 151 -8.99 15.61 -12.03
CA GLU A 151 -8.37 14.56 -12.84
C GLU A 151 -8.22 13.27 -12.03
N PRO A 152 -8.48 12.10 -12.61
CA PRO A 152 -8.36 10.84 -11.88
C PRO A 152 -6.92 10.58 -11.40
N ALA A 153 -6.76 10.29 -10.13
CA ALA A 153 -5.48 9.81 -9.60
C ALA A 153 -5.05 8.51 -10.30
N LYS A 154 -3.78 8.44 -10.69
CA LYS A 154 -3.20 7.26 -11.36
C LYS A 154 -2.17 6.63 -10.44
N ALA A 155 -2.35 5.35 -10.17
CA ALA A 155 -1.36 4.60 -9.40
C ALA A 155 -0.04 4.50 -10.16
N MET A 156 1.05 4.72 -9.46
CA MET A 156 2.40 4.47 -9.95
C MET A 156 2.58 2.98 -10.22
N VAL A 157 3.03 2.63 -11.42
CA VAL A 157 3.30 1.24 -11.80
C VAL A 157 4.81 1.03 -11.79
N PRO A 158 5.33 0.17 -10.90
CA PRO A 158 6.75 -0.14 -10.87
C PRO A 158 7.16 -0.95 -12.09
N PHE A 159 8.48 -1.13 -12.29
CA PHE A 159 8.99 -1.97 -13.36
C PHE A 159 8.41 -3.39 -13.27
N ALA A 160 7.88 -3.89 -14.37
CA ALA A 160 7.07 -5.12 -14.40
C ALA A 160 7.85 -6.38 -13.98
N THR A 161 9.17 -6.41 -14.19
CA THR A 161 10.01 -7.55 -13.82
C THR A 161 10.66 -7.30 -12.47
N THR A 162 10.07 -7.85 -11.41
CA THR A 162 10.55 -7.68 -10.02
C THR A 162 11.26 -8.91 -9.47
N TYR A 163 11.02 -10.08 -10.08
CA TYR A 163 11.60 -11.36 -9.64
C TYR A 163 12.27 -12.09 -10.78
N TYR A 164 13.36 -12.76 -10.43
CA TYR A 164 14.09 -13.65 -11.31
C TYR A 164 14.23 -15.01 -10.65
N THR A 165 13.90 -16.08 -11.38
CA THR A 165 14.19 -17.42 -10.93
C THR A 165 15.55 -17.84 -11.48
N VAL A 166 16.44 -18.22 -10.58
CA VAL A 166 17.75 -18.77 -10.94
C VAL A 166 17.79 -20.25 -10.64
N VAL A 167 18.42 -21.01 -11.52
CA VAL A 167 18.61 -22.46 -11.37
C VAL A 167 20.09 -22.73 -11.36
N SER A 168 20.55 -23.57 -10.42
CA SER A 168 21.96 -23.99 -10.35
C SER A 168 22.41 -24.63 -11.64
N MET A 169 23.64 -24.38 -12.05
CA MET A 169 24.30 -25.02 -13.20
C MET A 169 24.40 -26.55 -13.03
N ASP A 170 24.45 -27.03 -11.79
CA ASP A 170 24.54 -28.46 -11.45
C ASP A 170 23.15 -29.12 -11.32
N CYS A 171 22.06 -28.39 -11.60
CA CYS A 171 20.71 -28.95 -11.52
C CYS A 171 20.49 -29.98 -12.64
N ALA A 172 20.11 -31.20 -12.27
CA ALA A 172 19.87 -32.28 -13.23
C ALA A 172 18.65 -32.04 -14.14
N ASN A 173 17.68 -31.23 -13.69
CA ASN A 173 16.43 -30.99 -14.41
C ASN A 173 16.06 -29.48 -14.39
N PRO A 174 16.84 -28.61 -15.02
CA PRO A 174 16.62 -27.15 -14.94
C PRO A 174 15.27 -26.71 -15.55
N GLU A 175 14.75 -27.44 -16.50
CA GLU A 175 13.45 -27.18 -17.13
C GLU A 175 12.26 -27.36 -16.16
N ALA A 176 12.46 -28.01 -15.01
CA ALA A 176 11.43 -28.19 -14.01
C ALA A 176 10.91 -26.84 -13.47
N ALA A 177 11.77 -25.85 -13.34
CA ALA A 177 11.36 -24.51 -12.92
C ALA A 177 10.32 -23.91 -13.89
N VAL A 178 10.58 -23.96 -15.19
CA VAL A 178 9.67 -23.45 -16.23
C VAL A 178 8.38 -24.26 -16.26
N LYS A 179 8.47 -25.59 -16.15
CA LYS A 179 7.28 -26.47 -16.13
C LYS A 179 6.40 -26.18 -14.90
N MET A 180 6.99 -25.91 -13.75
CA MET A 180 6.24 -25.52 -12.55
C MET A 180 5.51 -24.19 -12.76
N TYR A 181 6.16 -23.17 -13.31
CA TYR A 181 5.51 -21.89 -13.62
C TYR A 181 4.36 -22.06 -14.59
N ASN A 182 4.57 -22.80 -15.69
CA ASN A 182 3.52 -23.06 -16.67
C ASN A 182 2.34 -23.81 -16.05
N LEU A 183 2.60 -24.79 -15.19
CA LEU A 183 1.54 -25.51 -14.48
C LEU A 183 0.76 -24.60 -13.56
N VAL A 184 1.44 -23.77 -12.73
CA VAL A 184 0.78 -22.86 -11.81
C VAL A 184 -0.04 -21.82 -12.56
N LEU A 185 0.53 -21.16 -13.56
CA LEU A 185 -0.18 -20.14 -14.33
C LEU A 185 -1.41 -20.71 -15.05
N GLU A 186 -1.26 -21.88 -15.70
CA GLU A 186 -2.37 -22.51 -16.43
C GLU A 186 -3.46 -22.99 -15.46
N LYS A 187 -3.09 -23.61 -14.33
CA LYS A 187 -4.06 -24.23 -13.42
C LYS A 187 -4.72 -23.27 -12.44
N MET A 188 -4.09 -22.12 -12.16
CA MET A 188 -4.67 -21.08 -11.33
C MET A 188 -5.42 -20.00 -12.13
N PHE A 189 -4.93 -19.65 -13.33
CA PHE A 189 -5.42 -18.48 -14.06
C PHE A 189 -5.73 -18.74 -15.54
N GLY A 190 -5.34 -19.89 -16.10
CA GLY A 190 -5.53 -20.22 -17.51
C GLY A 190 -6.92 -20.77 -17.85
N GLU A 191 -7.15 -21.07 -19.14
CA GLU A 191 -8.41 -21.62 -19.65
C GLU A 191 -8.75 -22.99 -19.05
N THR A 192 -7.74 -23.76 -18.64
CA THR A 192 -7.91 -25.07 -17.97
C THR A 192 -7.73 -24.99 -16.46
N ALA A 193 -8.03 -23.84 -15.87
CA ALA A 193 -7.93 -23.64 -14.42
C ALA A 193 -8.78 -24.65 -13.64
N GLN A 194 -8.25 -25.09 -12.52
CA GLN A 194 -8.90 -26.03 -11.59
C GLN A 194 -8.71 -25.52 -10.16
N PRO A 195 -9.35 -24.39 -9.82
CA PRO A 195 -9.15 -23.71 -8.54
C PRO A 195 -9.50 -24.61 -7.34
N GLU A 196 -10.47 -25.51 -7.49
CA GLU A 196 -10.86 -26.49 -6.46
C GLU A 196 -9.77 -27.51 -6.13
N VAL A 197 -8.80 -27.70 -7.03
CA VAL A 197 -7.66 -28.62 -6.82
C VAL A 197 -6.43 -27.88 -6.35
N TYR A 198 -6.15 -26.70 -6.95
CA TYR A 198 -4.90 -25.95 -6.74
C TYR A 198 -5.05 -24.79 -5.76
N ASN A 199 -6.29 -24.36 -5.46
CA ASN A 199 -6.64 -23.33 -4.50
C ASN A 199 -7.67 -23.87 -3.51
N SER A 200 -7.26 -24.79 -2.66
CA SER A 200 -8.17 -25.65 -1.90
C SER A 200 -8.76 -25.04 -0.62
N THR A 201 -8.46 -23.77 -0.27
CA THR A 201 -9.14 -23.15 0.87
C THR A 201 -10.40 -22.40 0.43
N PRO A 202 -11.48 -22.39 1.23
CA PRO A 202 -12.71 -21.65 0.89
C PRO A 202 -12.45 -20.16 0.64
N GLU A 203 -11.53 -19.57 1.38
CA GLU A 203 -11.13 -18.18 1.28
C GLU A 203 -10.45 -17.89 -0.06
N ASN A 204 -9.55 -18.78 -0.48
CA ASN A 204 -8.89 -18.65 -1.78
C ASN A 204 -9.87 -18.83 -2.94
N LEU A 205 -10.79 -19.77 -2.84
CA LEU A 205 -11.83 -19.96 -3.86
C LEU A 205 -12.73 -18.74 -4.02
N ALA A 206 -13.03 -18.04 -2.91
CA ALA A 206 -13.84 -16.81 -2.96
C ALA A 206 -13.17 -15.64 -3.69
N VAL A 207 -11.84 -15.65 -3.81
CA VAL A 207 -11.08 -14.61 -4.52
C VAL A 207 -11.01 -14.90 -6.03
N PHE A 208 -11.10 -16.18 -6.46
CA PHE A 208 -10.92 -16.59 -7.85
C PHE A 208 -12.23 -16.93 -8.57
N ASN A 209 -13.38 -16.91 -7.89
CA ASN A 209 -14.72 -17.02 -8.45
C ASN A 209 -15.43 -15.67 -8.48
#